data_a5032d093680f21cb0c838ea013f1e70
#
_entry.id   a5032d093680f21cb0c838ea013f1e70
#
_cell.length_a   1.000
_cell.length_b   1.000
_cell.length_c   1.000
_cell.angle_alpha   90.00
_cell.angle_beta   90.00
_cell.angle_gamma   90.00
#
_symmetry.space_group_name_H-M   'P 1'
#
loop_
_entity.id
_entity.type
_entity.pdbx_description
1 polymer ?
#
loop_
_entity_poly.entity_id
_entity_poly.type
_entity_poly.pdbx_seq_one_letter_code
_entity_poly.pdbx_strand_id
1 'polypeptide(L)'
;QSRGLGDVYKRQFQRRLEEKAFSAGCGKIPVERYGDFSDTATTGHIPTEFVPAIKGQWTFADVKSVLPDSLSEAFIEGMEQFGHRIPGFDDANAVVSGIESRTSSPVRIVRDDTLQANIRGVYPCGEGAGYAGGITSAAMDGVRVAEAIASCYAPFSETGK
;
A
#
# COMPACT_ATOMS: atom_id res chain seq x y z
N GLN A 1 -18.34 -2.97 -12.93
CA GLN A 1 -18.29 -1.89 -13.94
C GLN A 1 -16.91 -1.26 -13.89
N SER A 2 -16.15 -1.40 -14.96
CA SER A 2 -14.94 -0.58 -15.15
C SER A 2 -15.39 0.88 -15.18
N ARG A 3 -14.86 1.69 -14.28
CA ARG A 3 -15.15 3.13 -14.25
C ARG A 3 -14.38 3.92 -15.32
N GLY A 4 -14.07 3.26 -16.44
CA GLY A 4 -13.44 3.85 -17.60
C GLY A 4 -11.93 4.08 -17.46
N LEU A 5 -11.39 5.00 -18.26
CA LEU A 5 -9.95 5.29 -18.37
C LEU A 5 -9.28 5.67 -17.03
N GLY A 6 -10.03 6.18 -16.04
CA GLY A 6 -9.50 6.55 -14.73
C GLY A 6 -8.83 5.40 -13.97
N ASP A 7 -9.35 4.19 -14.08
CA ASP A 7 -8.78 3.00 -13.41
C ASP A 7 -7.46 2.57 -14.04
N VAL A 8 -7.35 2.70 -15.36
CA VAL A 8 -6.12 2.43 -16.11
C VAL A 8 -5.03 3.43 -15.72
N TYR A 9 -5.36 4.73 -15.62
CA TYR A 9 -4.42 5.77 -15.23
C TYR A 9 -3.91 5.57 -13.79
N LYS A 10 -4.79 5.23 -12.84
CA LYS A 10 -4.39 4.93 -11.46
C LYS A 10 -3.39 3.78 -11.41
N ARG A 11 -3.69 2.68 -12.10
CA ARG A 11 -2.80 1.51 -12.14
C ARG A 11 -1.47 1.84 -12.81
N GLN A 12 -1.48 2.62 -13.91
CA GLN A 12 -0.26 3.06 -14.57
C GLN A 12 0.57 3.99 -13.67
N PHE A 13 -0.08 4.85 -12.89
CA PHE A 13 0.57 5.72 -11.93
C PHE A 13 1.26 4.90 -10.84
N GLN A 14 0.54 3.97 -10.19
CA GLN A 14 1.10 3.06 -9.20
C GLN A 14 2.32 2.31 -9.76
N ARG A 15 2.20 1.75 -10.95
CA ARG A 15 3.28 1.01 -11.60
C ARG A 15 4.51 1.86 -11.85
N ARG A 16 4.34 3.09 -12.31
CA ARG A 16 5.47 4.03 -12.50
C ARG A 16 6.20 4.33 -11.19
N LEU A 17 5.46 4.52 -10.09
CA LEU A 17 6.06 4.73 -8.78
C LEU A 17 6.85 3.49 -8.32
N GLU A 18 6.28 2.30 -8.51
CA GLU A 18 6.95 1.03 -8.19
C GLU A 18 8.23 0.82 -9.00
N GLU A 19 8.19 1.09 -10.31
CA GLU A 19 9.35 1.00 -11.20
C GLU A 19 10.44 2.00 -10.81
N LYS A 20 10.07 3.24 -10.46
CA LYS A 20 11.01 4.25 -9.97
C LYS A 20 11.63 3.83 -8.63
N ALA A 21 10.82 3.37 -7.67
CA ALA A 21 11.31 2.92 -6.37
C ALA A 21 12.25 1.71 -6.52
N PHE A 22 11.89 0.76 -7.37
CA PHE A 22 12.75 -0.39 -7.67
C PHE A 22 14.11 0.02 -8.26
N SER A 23 14.10 0.98 -9.18
CA SER A 23 15.31 1.51 -9.80
C SER A 23 16.15 2.28 -8.78
N ALA A 24 15.56 3.18 -8.00
CA ALA A 24 16.26 3.97 -6.98
C ALA A 24 16.90 3.07 -5.90
N GLY A 25 16.18 2.04 -5.47
CA GLY A 25 16.63 1.07 -4.47
C GLY A 25 17.50 -0.06 -5.02
N CYS A 26 17.78 -0.12 -6.33
CA CYS A 26 18.48 -1.24 -6.96
C CYS A 26 17.84 -2.61 -6.57
N GLY A 27 16.51 -2.70 -6.60
CA GLY A 27 15.75 -3.88 -6.22
C GLY A 27 15.50 -4.06 -4.72
N LYS A 28 16.00 -3.14 -3.89
CA LYS A 28 15.76 -3.08 -2.44
C LYS A 28 14.78 -1.96 -2.12
N ILE A 29 14.32 -1.89 -0.88
CA ILE A 29 13.49 -0.79 -0.39
C ILE A 29 14.35 0.48 -0.33
N PRO A 30 14.05 1.53 -1.11
CA PRO A 30 14.75 2.80 -1.01
C PRO A 30 14.35 3.50 0.29
N VAL A 31 15.34 4.07 0.95
CA VAL A 31 15.21 4.71 2.26
C VAL A 31 15.93 6.06 2.23
N GLU A 32 15.33 7.07 2.79
CA GLU A 32 15.88 8.42 2.90
C GLU A 32 15.59 9.01 4.27
N ARG A 33 16.43 9.90 4.77
CA ARG A 33 16.09 10.68 5.96
C ARG A 33 15.15 11.81 5.57
N TYR A 34 14.23 12.14 6.44
CA TYR A 34 13.27 13.22 6.20
C TYR A 34 13.98 14.57 5.98
N GLY A 35 15.07 14.85 6.70
CA GLY A 35 15.86 16.06 6.49
C GLY A 35 16.46 16.18 5.09
N ASP A 36 16.91 15.06 4.49
CA ASP A 36 17.41 15.02 3.12
C ASP A 36 16.23 15.14 2.12
N PHE A 37 15.14 14.45 2.39
CA PHE A 37 13.90 14.50 1.59
C PHE A 37 13.30 15.92 1.52
N SER A 38 13.29 16.66 2.64
CA SER A 38 12.73 18.01 2.73
C SER A 38 13.72 19.13 2.38
N ASP A 39 14.98 18.81 2.03
CA ASP A 39 16.08 19.75 1.82
C ASP A 39 16.39 20.62 3.07
N THR A 40 16.01 20.17 4.26
CA THR A 40 16.27 20.86 5.54
C THR A 40 17.54 20.38 6.22
N ALA A 41 18.10 19.25 5.78
CA ALA A 41 19.34 18.73 6.31
C ALA A 41 20.53 19.59 5.85
N THR A 42 21.21 20.18 6.81
CA THR A 42 22.38 21.06 6.56
C THR A 42 23.64 20.33 6.13
N THR A 43 23.69 19.01 6.22
CA THR A 43 24.85 18.20 5.79
C THR A 43 24.43 16.76 5.58
N GLY A 44 24.73 16.21 4.42
CA GLY A 44 24.48 14.81 4.01
C GLY A 44 25.27 13.75 4.80
N HIS A 45 25.45 13.92 6.09
CA HIS A 45 26.12 12.94 6.92
C HIS A 45 25.10 11.98 7.52
N ILE A 46 24.97 10.81 6.90
CA ILE A 46 24.24 9.68 7.48
C ILE A 46 25.05 9.23 8.70
N PRO A 47 24.47 9.25 9.93
CA PRO A 47 25.15 8.66 11.08
C PRO A 47 25.47 7.21 10.76
N THR A 48 26.73 6.81 10.91
CA THR A 48 27.22 5.45 10.61
C THR A 48 26.58 4.37 11.47
N GLU A 49 25.86 4.74 12.52
CA GLU A 49 25.20 3.84 13.47
C GLU A 49 23.67 3.72 13.26
N PHE A 50 23.11 4.45 12.29
CA PHE A 50 21.67 4.44 12.08
C PHE A 50 21.24 3.26 11.19
N VAL A 51 20.51 2.31 11.78
CA VAL A 51 19.92 1.17 11.08
C VAL A 51 18.40 1.31 11.09
N PRO A 52 17.75 1.53 9.94
CA PRO A 52 16.30 1.58 9.86
C PRO A 52 15.66 0.27 10.33
N ALA A 53 14.63 0.36 11.16
CA ALA A 53 13.86 -0.81 11.63
C ALA A 53 12.87 -1.29 10.54
N ILE A 54 13.39 -1.61 9.35
CA ILE A 54 12.61 -2.03 8.19
C ILE A 54 12.80 -3.54 7.97
N LYS A 55 11.70 -4.24 7.76
CA LYS A 55 11.73 -5.65 7.38
C LYS A 55 12.06 -5.78 5.90
N GLY A 56 13.08 -6.58 5.57
CA GLY A 56 13.54 -6.81 4.21
C GLY A 56 14.85 -6.10 3.88
N GLN A 57 15.27 -6.23 2.63
CA GLN A 57 16.49 -5.56 2.18
C GLN A 57 16.17 -4.10 1.83
N TRP A 58 16.94 -3.19 2.34
CA TRP A 58 16.83 -1.77 2.09
C TRP A 58 18.17 -1.16 1.69
N THR A 59 18.13 0.03 1.12
CA THR A 59 19.32 0.82 0.79
C THR A 59 19.00 2.30 0.87
N PHE A 60 19.97 3.12 1.22
CA PHE A 60 19.82 4.57 1.11
C PHE A 60 19.73 4.98 -0.37
N ALA A 61 18.73 5.76 -0.70
CA ALA A 61 18.46 6.25 -2.04
C ALA A 61 17.56 7.49 -1.96
N ASP A 62 17.54 8.27 -3.02
CA ASP A 62 16.67 9.43 -3.17
C ASP A 62 15.21 8.99 -3.36
N VAL A 63 14.46 8.94 -2.26
CA VAL A 63 13.03 8.59 -2.24
C VAL A 63 12.19 9.76 -2.79
N LYS A 64 12.64 11.00 -2.59
CA LYS A 64 11.98 12.19 -3.13
C LYS A 64 11.83 12.11 -4.64
N SER A 65 12.84 11.65 -5.37
CA SER A 65 12.80 11.51 -6.84
C SER A 65 11.79 10.47 -7.34
N VAL A 66 11.35 9.55 -6.48
CA VAL A 66 10.33 8.55 -6.82
C VAL A 66 8.97 9.20 -6.99
N LEU A 67 8.68 10.21 -6.18
CA LEU A 67 7.40 10.91 -6.17
C LEU A 67 7.36 12.03 -7.22
N PRO A 68 6.19 12.39 -7.75
CA PRO A 68 5.99 13.67 -8.42
C PRO A 68 6.20 14.84 -7.45
N ASP A 69 6.72 15.96 -7.92
CA ASP A 69 7.02 17.14 -7.11
C ASP A 69 5.84 17.58 -6.23
N SER A 70 4.64 17.63 -6.81
CA SER A 70 3.42 18.01 -6.08
C SER A 70 3.07 17.08 -4.91
N LEU A 71 3.45 15.79 -5.00
CA LEU A 71 3.25 14.85 -3.89
C LEU A 71 4.36 14.98 -2.86
N SER A 72 5.59 15.26 -3.27
CA SER A 72 6.68 15.53 -2.36
C SER A 72 6.43 16.79 -1.55
N GLU A 73 5.95 17.86 -2.19
CA GLU A 73 5.55 19.10 -1.51
C GLU A 73 4.43 18.86 -0.49
N ALA A 74 3.36 18.18 -0.91
CA ALA A 74 2.25 17.85 -0.02
C ALA A 74 2.67 16.93 1.14
N PHE A 75 3.62 16.03 0.92
CA PHE A 75 4.18 15.17 1.96
C PHE A 75 4.97 15.99 2.99
N ILE A 76 5.83 16.92 2.53
CA ILE A 76 6.60 17.81 3.40
C ILE A 76 5.65 18.66 4.25
N GLU A 77 4.67 19.32 3.63
CA GLU A 77 3.65 20.11 4.33
C GLU A 77 2.91 19.27 5.39
N GLY A 78 2.53 18.05 5.03
CA GLY A 78 1.89 17.11 5.96
C GLY A 78 2.77 16.75 7.15
N MET A 79 4.05 16.47 6.92
CA MET A 79 5.02 16.15 7.98
C MET A 79 5.19 17.32 8.95
N GLU A 80 5.35 18.55 8.44
CA GLU A 80 5.44 19.77 9.26
C GLU A 80 4.17 19.98 10.11
N GLN A 81 2.98 19.82 9.51
CA GLN A 81 1.72 19.93 10.24
C GLN A 81 1.59 18.88 11.34
N PHE A 82 2.05 17.66 11.09
CA PHE A 82 2.09 16.62 12.12
C PHE A 82 3.13 16.92 13.20
N GLY A 83 4.29 17.48 12.84
CA GLY A 83 5.31 17.92 13.79
C GLY A 83 4.78 18.92 14.82
N HIS A 84 3.89 19.83 14.42
CA HIS A 84 3.20 20.74 15.34
C HIS A 84 2.27 20.04 16.35
N ARG A 85 1.77 18.86 16.04
CA ARG A 85 0.84 18.11 16.90
C ARG A 85 1.53 16.99 17.67
N ILE A 86 2.54 16.40 17.08
CA ILE A 86 3.29 15.26 17.62
C ILE A 86 4.77 15.64 17.61
N PRO A 87 5.31 16.09 18.76
CA PRO A 87 6.71 16.51 18.84
C PRO A 87 7.66 15.41 18.31
N GLY A 88 8.56 15.80 17.39
CA GLY A 88 9.53 14.89 16.76
C GLY A 88 9.00 14.09 15.59
N PHE A 89 7.76 14.31 15.13
CA PHE A 89 7.24 13.63 13.95
C PHE A 89 7.97 14.06 12.66
N ASP A 90 8.38 15.32 12.58
CA ASP A 90 9.13 15.95 11.50
C ASP A 90 10.66 16.00 11.77
N ASP A 91 11.16 15.13 12.67
CA ASP A 91 12.60 15.05 12.95
C ASP A 91 13.39 14.77 11.66
N ALA A 92 14.44 15.53 11.43
CA ALA A 92 15.29 15.38 10.25
C ALA A 92 15.90 13.97 10.10
N ASN A 93 16.04 13.23 11.20
CA ASN A 93 16.51 11.85 11.19
C ASN A 93 15.38 10.82 11.05
N ALA A 94 14.10 11.25 11.01
CA ALA A 94 13.00 10.35 10.69
C ALA A 94 13.24 9.67 9.34
N VAL A 95 12.81 8.42 9.22
CA VAL A 95 13.04 7.61 8.02
C VAL A 95 11.83 7.66 7.12
N VAL A 96 12.06 8.08 5.90
CA VAL A 96 11.13 7.93 4.78
C VAL A 96 11.53 6.72 3.97
N SER A 97 10.61 5.80 3.73
CA SER A 97 10.86 4.65 2.87
C SER A 97 9.75 4.55 1.82
N GLY A 98 10.09 4.14 0.65
CA GLY A 98 9.11 4.10 -0.44
C GLY A 98 9.18 2.83 -1.28
N ILE A 99 8.12 2.52 -1.98
CA ILE A 99 6.81 3.16 -1.94
C ILE A 99 5.75 2.10 -1.72
N GLU A 100 4.78 2.38 -0.85
CA GLU A 100 3.58 1.57 -0.72
C GLU A 100 2.48 2.18 -1.61
N SER A 101 2.45 1.76 -2.88
CA SER A 101 1.53 2.30 -3.88
C SER A 101 0.22 1.53 -3.99
N ARG A 102 0.15 0.32 -3.40
CA ARG A 102 -1.01 -0.58 -3.49
C ARG A 102 -1.79 -0.56 -2.18
N THR A 103 -2.82 0.28 -2.13
CA THR A 103 -3.70 0.35 -0.95
C THR A 103 -5.03 -0.34 -1.18
N SER A 104 -5.77 0.06 -2.21
CA SER A 104 -7.07 -0.51 -2.54
C SER A 104 -7.13 -0.86 -4.01
N SER A 105 -7.86 -1.92 -4.36
CA SER A 105 -8.07 -2.27 -5.75
C SER A 105 -8.77 -1.12 -6.49
N PRO A 106 -8.22 -0.62 -7.59
CA PRO A 106 -8.89 0.40 -8.42
C PRO A 106 -10.14 -0.15 -9.14
N VAL A 107 -10.29 -1.47 -9.14
CA VAL A 107 -11.38 -2.19 -9.81
C VAL A 107 -12.17 -2.96 -8.77
N ARG A 108 -13.51 -2.89 -8.87
CA ARG A 108 -14.40 -3.76 -8.10
C ARG A 108 -14.90 -4.89 -9.00
N ILE A 109 -14.66 -6.12 -8.57
CA ILE A 109 -15.24 -7.30 -9.20
C ILE A 109 -16.69 -7.43 -8.70
N VAL A 110 -17.65 -7.19 -9.59
CA VAL A 110 -19.06 -7.18 -9.21
C VAL A 110 -19.51 -8.56 -8.72
N ARG A 111 -20.27 -8.59 -7.63
CA ARG A 111 -20.93 -9.77 -7.09
C ARG A 111 -22.38 -9.43 -6.76
N ASP A 112 -23.24 -10.43 -6.80
CA ASP A 112 -24.67 -10.33 -6.49
C ASP A 112 -24.94 -10.42 -4.96
N ASP A 113 -26.21 -10.50 -4.59
CA ASP A 113 -26.65 -10.61 -3.20
C ASP A 113 -26.22 -11.94 -2.54
N THR A 114 -25.92 -12.97 -3.32
CA THR A 114 -25.34 -14.24 -2.86
C THR A 114 -23.81 -14.17 -2.73
N LEU A 115 -23.21 -13.02 -2.96
CA LEU A 115 -21.78 -12.73 -2.97
C LEU A 115 -21.01 -13.44 -4.09
N GLN A 116 -21.71 -13.97 -5.09
CA GLN A 116 -21.13 -14.64 -6.25
C GLN A 116 -20.97 -13.67 -7.42
N ALA A 117 -19.90 -13.80 -8.18
CA ALA A 117 -19.70 -13.07 -9.43
C ALA A 117 -20.63 -13.61 -10.54
N ASN A 118 -20.60 -12.96 -11.71
CA ASN A 118 -21.28 -13.46 -12.90
C ASN A 118 -20.77 -14.83 -13.42
N ILE A 119 -19.65 -15.29 -12.86
CA ILE A 119 -19.10 -16.63 -13.09
C ILE A 119 -19.45 -17.49 -11.89
N ARG A 120 -20.20 -18.56 -12.12
CA ARG A 120 -20.63 -19.48 -11.07
C ARG A 120 -19.44 -20.08 -10.33
N GLY A 121 -19.52 -20.08 -8.99
CA GLY A 121 -18.46 -20.59 -8.12
C GLY A 121 -17.31 -19.61 -7.84
N VAL A 122 -17.38 -18.39 -8.38
CA VAL A 122 -16.39 -17.34 -8.11
C VAL A 122 -16.98 -16.33 -7.12
N TYR A 123 -16.34 -16.18 -5.97
CA TYR A 123 -16.77 -15.31 -4.88
C TYR A 123 -15.71 -14.23 -4.59
N PRO A 124 -15.80 -13.06 -5.23
CA PRO A 124 -14.87 -11.96 -5.00
C PRO A 124 -14.99 -11.43 -3.57
N CYS A 125 -13.86 -11.30 -2.85
CA CYS A 125 -13.88 -10.75 -1.49
C CYS A 125 -12.64 -9.95 -1.17
N GLY A 126 -12.73 -9.16 -0.11
CA GLY A 126 -11.64 -8.42 0.48
C GLY A 126 -11.10 -7.29 -0.37
N GLU A 127 -9.84 -6.92 -0.13
CA GLU A 127 -9.20 -5.77 -0.73
C GLU A 127 -8.94 -5.94 -2.23
N GLY A 128 -8.45 -7.09 -2.64
CA GLY A 128 -8.13 -7.38 -4.05
C GLY A 128 -9.34 -7.33 -4.97
N ALA A 129 -10.53 -7.62 -4.44
CA ALA A 129 -11.80 -7.53 -5.16
C ALA A 129 -12.50 -6.16 -5.04
N GLY A 130 -11.92 -5.22 -4.31
CA GLY A 130 -12.41 -3.85 -4.16
C GLY A 130 -13.55 -3.68 -3.15
N TYR A 131 -13.69 -4.58 -2.17
CA TYR A 131 -14.76 -4.52 -1.15
C TYR A 131 -14.29 -3.98 0.19
N ALA A 132 -13.00 -3.99 0.49
CA ALA A 132 -12.44 -3.53 1.74
C ALA A 132 -11.04 -2.96 1.54
N GLY A 133 -10.65 -1.97 2.33
CA GLY A 133 -9.32 -1.34 2.27
C GLY A 133 -8.49 -1.49 3.55
N GLY A 134 -9.02 -2.14 4.58
CA GLY A 134 -8.33 -2.35 5.85
C GLY A 134 -8.27 -3.83 6.21
N ILE A 135 -7.29 -4.21 7.04
CA ILE A 135 -7.05 -5.60 7.47
C ILE A 135 -8.32 -6.22 8.07
N THR A 136 -8.92 -5.54 9.04
CA THR A 136 -10.12 -6.05 9.73
C THR A 136 -11.33 -6.11 8.78
N SER A 137 -11.55 -5.08 7.98
CA SER A 137 -12.69 -5.05 7.05
C SER A 137 -12.55 -6.09 5.94
N ALA A 138 -11.33 -6.35 5.46
CA ALA A 138 -11.08 -7.41 4.49
C ALA A 138 -11.32 -8.81 5.09
N ALA A 139 -10.89 -9.02 6.34
CA ALA A 139 -11.14 -10.27 7.05
C ALA A 139 -12.63 -10.50 7.29
N MET A 140 -13.39 -9.48 7.72
CA MET A 140 -14.84 -9.56 7.91
C MET A 140 -15.58 -9.88 6.60
N ASP A 141 -15.18 -9.26 5.50
CA ASP A 141 -15.78 -9.55 4.19
C ASP A 141 -15.46 -10.99 3.75
N GLY A 142 -14.24 -11.47 4.02
CA GLY A 142 -13.84 -12.86 3.77
C GLY A 142 -14.68 -13.88 4.58
N VAL A 143 -14.92 -13.61 5.87
CA VAL A 143 -15.78 -14.45 6.71
C VAL A 143 -17.22 -14.48 6.17
N ARG A 144 -17.78 -13.32 5.83
CA ARG A 144 -19.13 -13.23 5.24
C ARG A 144 -19.24 -14.02 3.95
N VAL A 145 -18.24 -13.99 3.10
CA VAL A 145 -18.20 -14.79 1.87
C VAL A 145 -18.10 -16.27 2.18
N ALA A 146 -17.25 -16.66 3.15
CA ALA A 146 -17.14 -18.06 3.56
C ALA A 146 -18.45 -18.62 4.12
N GLU A 147 -19.19 -17.84 4.90
CA GLU A 147 -20.52 -18.21 5.40
C GLU A 147 -21.53 -18.39 4.25
N ALA A 148 -21.51 -17.49 3.25
CA ALA A 148 -22.36 -17.61 2.07
C ALA A 148 -22.03 -18.87 1.26
N ILE A 149 -20.75 -19.19 1.09
CA ILE A 149 -20.34 -20.44 0.43
C ILE A 149 -20.80 -21.65 1.24
N ALA A 150 -20.58 -21.66 2.55
CA ALA A 150 -20.95 -22.77 3.42
C ALA A 150 -22.48 -23.03 3.41
N SER A 151 -23.28 -21.98 3.25
CA SER A 151 -24.73 -22.12 3.14
C SER A 151 -25.21 -22.76 1.83
N CYS A 152 -24.37 -22.72 0.79
CA CYS A 152 -24.70 -23.28 -0.53
C CYS A 152 -24.25 -24.72 -0.73
N TYR A 153 -23.35 -25.22 0.11
CA TYR A 153 -22.76 -26.56 -0.04
C TYR A 153 -23.04 -27.41 1.18
N ALA A 154 -23.31 -28.70 0.96
CA ALA A 154 -23.45 -29.66 2.05
C ALA A 154 -22.11 -29.82 2.80
N PRO A 155 -22.15 -30.03 4.14
CA PRO A 155 -20.96 -30.37 4.88
C PRO A 155 -20.30 -31.62 4.31
N PHE A 156 -18.98 -31.68 4.34
CA PHE A 156 -18.28 -32.92 3.99
C PHE A 156 -18.75 -34.03 4.93
N SER A 157 -19.35 -35.09 4.36
CA SER A 157 -19.60 -36.30 5.14
C SER A 157 -18.25 -36.96 5.39
N GLU A 158 -17.89 -37.16 6.67
CA GLU A 158 -16.77 -38.01 7.07
C GLU A 158 -17.09 -39.50 6.74
N THR A 159 -17.22 -39.85 5.49
CA THR A 159 -17.32 -41.21 5.03
C THR A 159 -16.05 -41.61 4.30
N GLY A 160 -15.14 -42.20 5.02
CA GLY A 160 -13.91 -42.71 4.46
C GLY A 160 -12.87 -43.13 5.50
N LYS A 161 -13.26 -44.02 6.44
CA LYS A 161 -12.31 -44.91 7.06
C LYS A 161 -12.41 -46.28 6.41
#